data_0f9f2a3d1c55f650c83aa15a47aa3a5e
#
_entry.id   0f9f2a3d1c55f650c83aa15a47aa3a5e
#
_cell.length_a   1.000
_cell.length_b   1.000
_cell.length_c   1.000
_cell.angle_alpha   90.00
_cell.angle_beta   90.00
_cell.angle_gamma   90.00
#
_symmetry.space_group_name_H-M   'P 1'
#
loop_
_entity.id
_entity.type
_entity.pdbx_description
1 polymer ?
#
loop_
_entity_poly.entity_id
_entity_poly.type
_entity_poly.pdbx_seq_one_letter_code
_entity_poly.pdbx_strand_id
1 'polypeptide(L)'
;MKIAVTGKGGVGKTTLAATMARVLAEEGFRVLAVDADPDANLAAALGIPAEVAAGIVPISQMKELVAERTGGVPGTMGGFFKLNPRVDDLPDALSVPIDGVRLMVMGTVKEGAGGCICPESTLLRTLIRHLLVRRDEAVILDMEAGIEHLGRATASGVDAMLVVVEPGARSARTADAIRKLAADIGIKRLFVVLNKVEPEERAQVLAMLEGYDVLGSLPTSAAVRRADLEEKAPYDCAPEYVAAVRELVRALRERLS
;
A
#
# COMPACT_ATOMS: atom_id res chain seq x y z
N MET A 1 -7.48 -6.74 -9.91
CA MET A 1 -6.13 -6.16 -10.00
C MET A 1 -5.60 -5.94 -8.60
N LYS A 2 -4.39 -6.37 -8.30
CA LYS A 2 -3.80 -6.39 -6.95
C LYS A 2 -2.44 -5.70 -7.00
N ILE A 3 -2.37 -4.47 -6.48
CA ILE A 3 -1.19 -3.61 -6.59
C ILE A 3 -0.66 -3.28 -5.21
N ALA A 4 0.64 -3.52 -5.00
CA ALA A 4 1.36 -3.07 -3.83
C ALA A 4 2.15 -1.80 -4.18
N VAL A 5 2.00 -0.74 -3.39
CA VAL A 5 2.74 0.52 -3.54
C VAL A 5 3.71 0.63 -2.38
N THR A 6 4.99 0.80 -2.67
CA THR A 6 6.05 0.85 -1.66
C THR A 6 7.14 1.86 -2.06
N GLY A 7 8.09 2.12 -1.17
CA GLY A 7 9.20 3.05 -1.39
C GLY A 7 9.66 3.69 -0.08
N LYS A 8 10.69 4.49 -0.14
CA LYS A 8 11.24 5.22 1.01
C LYS A 8 10.17 6.10 1.68
N GLY A 9 10.29 6.37 2.97
CA GLY A 9 9.43 7.34 3.66
C GLY A 9 9.45 8.72 3.00
N GLY A 10 8.27 9.35 2.85
CA GLY A 10 8.11 10.68 2.29
C GLY A 10 8.15 10.80 0.75
N VAL A 11 8.35 9.71 0.00
CA VAL A 11 8.39 9.75 -1.48
C VAL A 11 7.03 9.95 -2.15
N GLY A 12 5.91 9.87 -1.41
CA GLY A 12 4.56 10.04 -1.95
C GLY A 12 3.83 8.74 -2.28
N LYS A 13 4.18 7.63 -1.64
CA LYS A 13 3.50 6.33 -1.77
C LYS A 13 2.00 6.43 -1.51
N THR A 14 1.65 6.94 -0.34
CA THR A 14 0.27 7.08 0.15
C THR A 14 -0.56 7.97 -0.77
N THR A 15 0.02 9.10 -1.22
CA THR A 15 -0.62 10.00 -2.20
C THR A 15 -0.93 9.27 -3.51
N LEU A 16 0.03 8.50 -4.02
CA LEU A 16 -0.17 7.68 -5.23
C LEU A 16 -1.23 6.61 -4.98
N ALA A 17 -1.14 5.86 -3.90
CA ALA A 17 -2.08 4.78 -3.56
C ALA A 17 -3.53 5.30 -3.45
N ALA A 18 -3.73 6.41 -2.71
CA ALA A 18 -5.04 7.05 -2.58
C ALA A 18 -5.59 7.53 -3.93
N THR A 19 -4.77 8.24 -4.72
CA THR A 19 -5.20 8.77 -6.03
C THR A 19 -5.49 7.63 -7.01
N MET A 20 -4.69 6.57 -7.04
CA MET A 20 -4.96 5.37 -7.85
C MET A 20 -6.27 4.71 -7.46
N ALA A 21 -6.54 4.59 -6.16
CA ALA A 21 -7.78 3.98 -5.66
C ALA A 21 -9.01 4.76 -6.15
N ARG A 22 -8.97 6.10 -6.09
CA ARG A 22 -10.05 6.98 -6.59
C ARG A 22 -10.20 6.90 -8.12
N VAL A 23 -9.11 6.90 -8.86
CA VAL A 23 -9.11 6.73 -10.33
C VAL A 23 -9.78 5.41 -10.72
N LEU A 24 -9.41 4.31 -10.09
CA LEU A 24 -9.99 2.99 -10.37
C LEU A 24 -11.47 2.92 -9.99
N ALA A 25 -11.88 3.54 -8.87
CA ALA A 25 -13.27 3.59 -8.46
C ALA A 25 -14.12 4.37 -9.48
N GLU A 26 -13.62 5.50 -10.00
CA GLU A 26 -14.27 6.26 -11.06
C GLU A 26 -14.39 5.47 -12.38
N GLU A 27 -13.42 4.59 -12.67
CA GLU A 27 -13.48 3.68 -13.82
C GLU A 27 -14.43 2.46 -13.58
N GLY A 28 -15.15 2.43 -12.46
CA GLY A 28 -16.16 1.42 -12.15
C GLY A 28 -15.62 0.16 -11.45
N PHE A 29 -14.38 0.15 -11.01
CA PHE A 29 -13.87 -0.97 -10.21
C PHE A 29 -14.41 -0.91 -8.78
N ARG A 30 -14.67 -2.08 -8.21
CA ARG A 30 -14.80 -2.20 -6.75
C ARG A 30 -13.41 -2.13 -6.16
N VAL A 31 -13.12 -1.09 -5.39
CA VAL A 31 -11.76 -0.83 -4.88
C VAL A 31 -11.70 -0.99 -3.37
N LEU A 32 -10.70 -1.73 -2.91
CA LEU A 32 -10.28 -1.79 -1.53
C LEU A 32 -8.87 -1.20 -1.40
N ALA A 33 -8.76 -0.07 -0.74
CA ALA A 33 -7.50 0.54 -0.36
C ALA A 33 -7.10 0.03 1.03
N VAL A 34 -5.89 -0.47 1.16
CA VAL A 34 -5.40 -1.09 2.40
C VAL A 34 -4.20 -0.33 2.90
N ASP A 35 -4.31 0.24 4.08
CA ASP A 35 -3.22 0.90 4.79
C ASP A 35 -2.47 -0.12 5.65
N ALA A 36 -1.27 -0.46 5.23
CA ALA A 36 -0.35 -1.36 5.92
C ALA A 36 0.97 -0.67 6.30
N ASP A 37 0.99 0.67 6.30
CA ASP A 37 2.10 1.47 6.80
C ASP A 37 1.94 1.67 8.32
N PRO A 38 3.02 1.60 9.12
CA PRO A 38 2.98 1.96 10.55
C PRO A 38 2.42 3.34 10.83
N ASP A 39 2.75 4.29 9.96
CA ASP A 39 2.26 5.66 9.97
C ASP A 39 1.02 5.76 9.05
N ALA A 40 -0.13 5.30 9.54
CA ALA A 40 -1.37 5.20 8.78
C ALA A 40 -1.87 6.57 8.29
N ASN A 41 -1.58 6.92 7.05
CA ASN A 41 -1.93 8.20 6.42
C ASN A 41 -2.88 8.06 5.23
N LEU A 42 -3.26 6.84 4.87
CA LEU A 42 -4.09 6.60 3.68
C LEU A 42 -5.51 7.17 3.85
N ALA A 43 -6.02 7.20 5.09
CA ALA A 43 -7.31 7.81 5.40
C ALA A 43 -7.34 9.31 5.03
N ALA A 44 -6.34 10.07 5.47
CA ALA A 44 -6.22 11.50 5.15
C ALA A 44 -6.01 11.72 3.64
N ALA A 45 -5.17 10.92 3.00
CA ALA A 45 -4.93 11.01 1.56
C ALA A 45 -6.17 10.67 0.70
N LEU A 46 -7.11 9.90 1.24
CA LEU A 46 -8.43 9.64 0.63
C LEU A 46 -9.46 10.74 0.94
N GLY A 47 -9.14 11.71 1.80
CA GLY A 47 -10.03 12.78 2.20
C GLY A 47 -11.00 12.44 3.33
N ILE A 48 -10.71 11.40 4.10
CA ILE A 48 -11.48 11.10 5.31
C ILE A 48 -11.18 12.18 6.36
N PRO A 49 -12.21 12.87 6.90
CA PRO A 49 -12.00 13.90 7.91
C PRO A 49 -11.24 13.36 9.13
N ALA A 50 -10.36 14.18 9.71
CA ALA A 50 -9.46 13.78 10.81
C ALA A 50 -10.22 13.19 12.00
N GLU A 51 -11.41 13.73 12.33
CA GLU A 51 -12.26 13.22 13.42
C GLU A 51 -12.78 11.79 13.13
N VAL A 52 -13.09 11.49 11.86
CA VAL A 52 -13.52 10.15 11.44
C VAL A 52 -12.33 9.21 11.40
N ALA A 53 -11.20 9.66 10.84
CA ALA A 53 -9.96 8.90 10.77
C ALA A 53 -9.44 8.49 12.16
N ALA A 54 -9.52 9.38 13.14
CA ALA A 54 -9.16 9.11 14.54
C ALA A 54 -10.01 8.01 15.18
N GLY A 55 -11.23 7.78 14.68
CA GLY A 55 -12.10 6.69 15.13
C GLY A 55 -11.81 5.33 14.48
N ILE A 56 -10.96 5.27 13.45
CA ILE A 56 -10.62 4.02 12.77
C ILE A 56 -9.57 3.27 13.60
N VAL A 57 -9.98 2.18 14.21
CA VAL A 57 -9.05 1.33 14.97
C VAL A 57 -8.34 0.38 14.00
N PRO A 58 -7.00 0.39 13.92
CA PRO A 58 -6.26 -0.58 13.12
C PRO A 58 -6.52 -2.02 13.57
N ILE A 59 -6.64 -2.94 12.61
CA ILE A 59 -6.97 -4.36 12.90
C ILE A 59 -5.95 -4.98 13.87
N SER A 60 -4.67 -4.63 13.76
CA SER A 60 -3.61 -5.09 14.68
C SER A 60 -3.86 -4.72 16.14
N GLN A 61 -4.66 -3.69 16.41
CA GLN A 61 -4.98 -3.19 17.75
C GLN A 61 -6.31 -3.71 18.29
N MET A 62 -7.11 -4.40 17.47
CA MET A 62 -8.39 -5.00 17.85
C MET A 62 -8.18 -6.31 18.63
N LYS A 63 -7.77 -6.18 19.89
CA LYS A 63 -7.38 -7.34 20.74
C LYS A 63 -8.43 -8.42 20.84
N GLU A 64 -9.70 -8.03 20.99
CA GLU A 64 -10.83 -8.96 21.09
C GLU A 64 -11.03 -9.73 19.79
N LEU A 65 -10.96 -9.06 18.65
CA LEU A 65 -11.02 -9.69 17.32
C LEU A 65 -9.86 -10.66 17.12
N VAL A 66 -8.63 -10.24 17.45
CA VAL A 66 -7.45 -11.10 17.34
C VAL A 66 -7.62 -12.36 18.19
N ALA A 67 -8.05 -12.23 19.44
CA ALA A 67 -8.31 -13.36 20.32
C ALA A 67 -9.41 -14.28 19.80
N GLU A 68 -10.54 -13.72 19.35
CA GLU A 68 -11.67 -14.47 18.78
C GLU A 68 -11.24 -15.30 17.58
N ARG A 69 -10.53 -14.68 16.63
CA ARG A 69 -10.17 -15.34 15.36
C ARG A 69 -9.04 -16.33 15.50
N THR A 70 -8.05 -16.02 16.32
CA THR A 70 -6.86 -16.87 16.47
C THR A 70 -6.98 -17.86 17.64
N GLY A 71 -7.76 -17.54 18.65
CA GLY A 71 -7.78 -18.26 19.93
C GLY A 71 -6.55 -18.02 20.80
N GLY A 72 -5.66 -17.10 20.37
CA GLY A 72 -4.45 -16.72 21.11
C GLY A 72 -4.67 -15.52 22.01
N VAL A 73 -3.75 -15.28 22.94
CA VAL A 73 -3.76 -14.10 23.81
C VAL A 73 -2.96 -12.98 23.12
N PRO A 74 -3.61 -11.86 22.73
CA PRO A 74 -2.91 -10.74 22.09
C PRO A 74 -1.78 -10.18 22.96
N GLY A 75 -0.67 -9.81 22.32
CA GLY A 75 0.51 -9.27 22.98
C GLY A 75 1.40 -10.31 23.66
N THR A 76 1.11 -11.61 23.52
CA THR A 76 1.95 -12.67 24.08
C THR A 76 2.79 -13.34 23.00
N MET A 77 4.03 -13.71 23.36
CA MET A 77 4.89 -14.53 22.52
C MET A 77 4.79 -15.98 23.00
N GLY A 78 4.49 -16.87 22.07
CA GLY A 78 4.27 -18.28 22.37
C GLY A 78 2.84 -18.59 22.82
N GLY A 79 2.51 -19.86 22.92
CA GLY A 79 1.16 -20.32 23.17
C GLY A 79 0.53 -20.97 21.95
N PHE A 80 -0.62 -21.63 22.16
CA PHE A 80 -1.35 -22.28 21.08
C PHE A 80 -2.36 -21.31 20.48
N PHE A 81 -2.32 -21.11 19.16
CA PHE A 81 -3.31 -20.34 18.41
C PHE A 81 -3.43 -20.85 16.99
N LYS A 82 -4.52 -20.47 16.32
CA LYS A 82 -4.79 -20.89 14.93
C LYS A 82 -3.88 -20.15 13.97
N LEU A 83 -3.14 -20.87 13.12
CA LEU A 83 -2.29 -20.31 12.07
C LEU A 83 -3.06 -19.88 10.81
N ASN A 84 -4.31 -20.36 10.64
CA ASN A 84 -5.20 -19.99 9.55
C ASN A 84 -6.54 -19.51 10.12
N PRO A 85 -6.59 -18.33 10.75
CA PRO A 85 -7.83 -17.76 11.27
C PRO A 85 -8.81 -17.44 10.12
N ARG A 86 -10.11 -17.45 10.43
CA ARG A 86 -11.12 -17.00 9.48
C ARG A 86 -11.07 -15.49 9.32
N VAL A 87 -11.02 -15.00 8.08
CA VAL A 87 -10.86 -13.58 7.74
C VAL A 87 -11.73 -13.11 6.57
N ASP A 88 -12.51 -14.00 5.98
CA ASP A 88 -13.30 -13.77 4.76
C ASP A 88 -14.36 -12.69 4.90
N ASP A 89 -14.87 -12.49 6.08
CA ASP A 89 -15.87 -11.47 6.45
C ASP A 89 -15.25 -10.11 6.84
N LEU A 90 -13.98 -10.08 7.24
CA LEU A 90 -13.34 -8.88 7.77
C LEU A 90 -13.28 -7.71 6.77
N PRO A 91 -13.01 -7.92 5.46
CA PRO A 91 -12.99 -6.82 4.51
C PRO A 91 -14.31 -6.09 4.40
N ASP A 92 -15.42 -6.82 4.49
CA ASP A 92 -16.75 -6.22 4.39
C ASP A 92 -17.22 -5.63 5.73
N ALA A 93 -16.77 -6.19 6.86
CA ALA A 93 -17.14 -5.74 8.19
C ALA A 93 -16.34 -4.53 8.69
N LEU A 94 -15.07 -4.41 8.29
CA LEU A 94 -14.12 -3.45 8.88
C LEU A 94 -13.67 -2.35 7.92
N SER A 95 -14.09 -2.36 6.66
CA SER A 95 -13.74 -1.28 5.74
C SER A 95 -14.66 -0.07 5.87
N VAL A 96 -14.06 1.12 5.78
CA VAL A 96 -14.76 2.40 5.80
C VAL A 96 -14.99 2.87 4.36
N PRO A 97 -16.24 3.11 3.93
CA PRO A 97 -16.51 3.60 2.57
C PRO A 97 -16.20 5.09 2.46
N ILE A 98 -15.53 5.47 1.37
CA ILE A 98 -15.27 6.86 0.98
C ILE A 98 -15.23 6.97 -0.56
N ASP A 99 -16.14 7.75 -1.14
CA ASP A 99 -16.15 8.12 -2.57
C ASP A 99 -15.87 6.96 -3.55
N GLY A 100 -16.59 5.86 -3.40
CA GLY A 100 -16.44 4.67 -4.25
C GLY A 100 -15.28 3.74 -3.89
N VAL A 101 -14.43 4.13 -2.94
CA VAL A 101 -13.34 3.32 -2.37
C VAL A 101 -13.76 2.80 -1.00
N ARG A 102 -13.30 1.62 -0.64
CA ARG A 102 -13.36 1.12 0.75
C ARG A 102 -11.96 1.14 1.33
N LEU A 103 -11.80 1.80 2.47
CA LEU A 103 -10.53 1.84 3.21
C LEU A 103 -10.51 0.79 4.31
N MET A 104 -9.41 0.06 4.39
CA MET A 104 -9.10 -0.82 5.52
C MET A 104 -7.75 -0.43 6.12
N VAL A 105 -7.71 -0.21 7.44
CA VAL A 105 -6.48 0.10 8.16
C VAL A 105 -6.02 -1.14 8.90
N MET A 106 -4.90 -1.72 8.47
CA MET A 106 -4.36 -2.93 9.07
C MET A 106 -3.51 -2.64 10.30
N GLY A 107 -2.77 -1.55 10.27
CA GLY A 107 -1.73 -1.28 11.23
C GLY A 107 -0.57 -2.28 11.11
N THR A 108 0.40 -2.16 12.00
CA THR A 108 1.56 -3.05 12.04
C THR A 108 1.71 -3.70 13.42
N VAL A 109 2.36 -4.84 13.44
CA VAL A 109 2.82 -5.47 14.66
C VAL A 109 4.31 -5.16 14.77
N LYS A 110 4.73 -4.49 15.85
CA LYS A 110 6.15 -4.27 16.11
C LYS A 110 6.83 -5.62 16.25
N GLU A 111 7.62 -6.00 15.26
CA GLU A 111 8.39 -7.22 15.32
C GLU A 111 9.45 -7.08 16.43
N GLY A 112 9.35 -7.93 17.45
CA GLY A 112 10.51 -8.19 18.31
C GLY A 112 11.58 -8.86 17.43
N ALA A 113 12.85 -8.49 17.62
CA ALA A 113 13.98 -9.03 16.88
C ALA A 113 13.88 -10.56 16.76
N GLY A 114 13.56 -11.09 15.56
CA GLY A 114 13.51 -12.53 15.33
C GLY A 114 12.30 -13.08 14.56
N GLY A 115 11.45 -12.26 13.94
CA GLY A 115 10.35 -12.79 13.11
C GLY A 115 9.26 -13.49 13.92
N CYS A 116 8.78 -12.83 14.95
CA CYS A 116 7.85 -13.41 15.91
C CYS A 116 6.54 -13.86 15.27
N ILE A 117 6.19 -15.13 15.44
CA ILE A 117 4.86 -15.65 15.13
C ILE A 117 3.97 -15.33 16.33
N CYS A 118 3.21 -14.22 16.25
CA CYS A 118 2.20 -13.84 17.24
C CYS A 118 0.79 -13.88 16.63
N PRO A 119 -0.26 -13.93 17.44
CA PRO A 119 -1.64 -13.97 16.95
C PRO A 119 -1.97 -12.83 15.97
N GLU A 120 -1.54 -11.60 16.29
CA GLU A 120 -1.80 -10.41 15.48
C GLU A 120 -1.15 -10.53 14.10
N SER A 121 0.16 -10.84 14.02
CA SER A 121 0.85 -10.99 12.73
C SER A 121 0.27 -12.13 11.91
N THR A 122 -0.20 -13.20 12.53
CA THR A 122 -0.86 -14.32 11.86
C THR A 122 -2.21 -13.89 11.27
N LEU A 123 -3.01 -13.13 12.01
CA LEU A 123 -4.27 -12.59 11.52
C LEU A 123 -4.03 -11.67 10.32
N LEU A 124 -3.11 -10.70 10.43
CA LEU A 124 -2.80 -9.75 9.35
C LEU A 124 -2.27 -10.46 8.09
N ARG A 125 -1.33 -11.38 8.22
CA ARG A 125 -0.81 -12.16 7.08
C ARG A 125 -1.90 -12.98 6.41
N THR A 126 -2.77 -13.61 7.17
CA THR A 126 -3.90 -14.39 6.62
C THR A 126 -4.88 -13.47 5.90
N LEU A 127 -5.16 -12.30 6.45
CA LEU A 127 -6.02 -11.30 5.85
C LEU A 127 -5.44 -10.77 4.53
N ILE A 128 -4.17 -10.33 4.49
CA ILE A 128 -3.51 -9.89 3.27
C ILE A 128 -3.57 -11.00 2.20
N ARG A 129 -3.26 -12.23 2.58
CA ARG A 129 -3.36 -13.37 1.66
C ARG A 129 -4.78 -13.54 1.12
N HIS A 130 -5.80 -13.42 1.96
CA HIS A 130 -7.19 -13.50 1.53
C HIS A 130 -7.53 -12.39 0.54
N LEU A 131 -7.15 -11.14 0.83
CA LEU A 131 -7.38 -9.99 -0.04
C LEU A 131 -6.74 -10.15 -1.41
N LEU A 132 -5.48 -10.62 -1.46
CA LEU A 132 -4.72 -10.71 -2.69
C LEU A 132 -5.06 -11.96 -3.51
N VAL A 133 -5.44 -13.08 -2.89
CA VAL A 133 -5.63 -14.36 -3.59
C VAL A 133 -7.10 -14.70 -3.83
N ARG A 134 -8.01 -14.28 -2.95
CA ARG A 134 -9.40 -14.76 -2.92
C ARG A 134 -10.45 -13.73 -3.34
N ARG A 135 -10.15 -12.44 -3.24
CA ARG A 135 -11.12 -11.38 -3.55
C ARG A 135 -11.06 -10.99 -5.03
N ASP A 136 -12.23 -10.84 -5.65
CA ASP A 136 -12.38 -10.37 -7.03
C ASP A 136 -12.68 -8.87 -7.06
N GLU A 137 -11.70 -8.06 -6.64
CA GLU A 137 -11.78 -6.60 -6.62
C GLU A 137 -10.39 -6.00 -6.86
N ALA A 138 -10.31 -4.73 -7.17
CA ALA A 138 -9.05 -4.00 -7.17
C ALA A 138 -8.59 -3.77 -5.73
N VAL A 139 -7.40 -4.24 -5.38
CA VAL A 139 -6.78 -3.99 -4.08
C VAL A 139 -5.55 -3.15 -4.28
N ILE A 140 -5.49 -2.01 -3.61
CA ILE A 140 -4.32 -1.13 -3.55
C ILE A 140 -3.77 -1.21 -2.13
N LEU A 141 -2.58 -1.75 -2.00
CA LEU A 141 -1.91 -1.94 -0.71
C LEU A 141 -0.83 -0.87 -0.55
N ASP A 142 -1.03 0.08 0.36
CA ASP A 142 -0.01 1.09 0.73
C ASP A 142 0.89 0.52 1.82
N MET A 143 2.20 0.45 1.54
CA MET A 143 3.18 -0.21 2.40
C MET A 143 4.43 0.65 2.58
N GLU A 144 5.09 0.53 3.72
CA GLU A 144 6.45 1.03 3.87
C GLU A 144 7.46 0.24 3.00
N ALA A 145 8.73 0.65 3.04
CA ALA A 145 9.79 -0.03 2.28
C ALA A 145 10.08 -1.48 2.74
N GLY A 146 9.62 -1.84 3.94
CA GLY A 146 9.65 -3.21 4.46
C GLY A 146 8.47 -4.02 3.92
N ILE A 147 8.74 -4.95 3.02
CA ILE A 147 7.72 -5.82 2.40
C ILE A 147 7.66 -7.21 3.04
N GLU A 148 8.24 -7.35 4.22
CA GLU A 148 8.36 -8.64 4.95
C GLU A 148 6.99 -9.22 5.32
N HIS A 149 5.96 -8.37 5.43
CA HIS A 149 4.57 -8.78 5.65
C HIS A 149 3.99 -9.57 4.46
N LEU A 150 4.54 -9.36 3.25
CA LEU A 150 4.24 -10.17 2.07
C LEU A 150 5.12 -11.42 2.07
N GLY A 151 4.73 -12.47 2.77
CA GLY A 151 5.41 -13.77 2.62
C GLY A 151 5.24 -14.34 1.20
N ARG A 152 6.05 -15.34 0.81
CA ARG A 152 6.03 -15.98 -0.53
C ARG A 152 4.64 -16.41 -0.99
N ALA A 153 3.82 -16.93 -0.07
CA ALA A 153 2.45 -17.36 -0.40
C ALA A 153 1.50 -16.20 -0.68
N THR A 154 1.80 -14.99 -0.20
CA THR A 154 1.00 -13.78 -0.38
C THR A 154 1.45 -13.01 -1.62
N ALA A 155 2.76 -12.99 -1.87
CA ALA A 155 3.35 -12.31 -3.02
C ALA A 155 2.85 -12.86 -4.37
N SER A 156 2.50 -14.16 -4.43
CA SER A 156 1.92 -14.76 -5.64
C SER A 156 0.57 -14.18 -6.05
N GLY A 157 -0.12 -13.50 -5.14
CA GLY A 157 -1.39 -12.82 -5.41
C GLY A 157 -1.25 -11.35 -5.79
N VAL A 158 -0.03 -10.80 -5.81
CA VAL A 158 0.24 -9.42 -6.25
C VAL A 158 0.47 -9.41 -7.76
N ASP A 159 -0.35 -8.67 -8.50
CA ASP A 159 -0.22 -8.53 -9.95
C ASP A 159 0.98 -7.66 -10.32
N ALA A 160 1.20 -6.58 -9.55
CA ALA A 160 2.38 -5.72 -9.68
C ALA A 160 2.73 -5.02 -8.37
N MET A 161 4.03 -4.75 -8.21
CA MET A 161 4.57 -3.89 -7.16
C MET A 161 5.07 -2.58 -7.79
N LEU A 162 4.62 -1.46 -7.27
CA LEU A 162 5.07 -0.12 -7.66
C LEU A 162 6.03 0.41 -6.61
N VAL A 163 7.27 0.66 -7.02
CA VAL A 163 8.29 1.27 -6.17
C VAL A 163 8.37 2.75 -6.50
N VAL A 164 7.93 3.60 -5.57
CA VAL A 164 7.96 5.06 -5.75
C VAL A 164 9.36 5.58 -5.42
N VAL A 165 9.96 6.30 -6.36
CA VAL A 165 11.32 6.85 -6.26
C VAL A 165 11.31 8.35 -6.50
N GLU A 166 11.90 9.12 -5.59
CA GLU A 166 12.19 10.55 -5.74
C GLU A 166 13.68 10.77 -6.08
N PRO A 167 14.09 11.95 -6.58
CA PRO A 167 15.49 12.24 -6.85
C PRO A 167 16.38 12.01 -5.63
N GLY A 168 17.45 11.28 -5.81
CA GLY A 168 18.49 11.09 -4.81
C GLY A 168 18.91 9.64 -4.56
N ALA A 169 20.18 9.47 -4.27
CA ALA A 169 20.82 8.17 -4.07
C ALA A 169 20.22 7.32 -2.94
N ARG A 170 19.60 7.95 -1.93
CA ARG A 170 18.94 7.20 -0.84
C ARG A 170 17.68 6.51 -1.34
N SER A 171 16.89 7.18 -2.17
CA SER A 171 15.68 6.60 -2.75
C SER A 171 16.01 5.45 -3.71
N ALA A 172 17.03 5.61 -4.55
CA ALA A 172 17.53 4.56 -5.43
C ALA A 172 18.01 3.33 -4.63
N ARG A 173 18.81 3.52 -3.56
CA ARG A 173 19.25 2.41 -2.69
C ARG A 173 18.10 1.70 -2.02
N THR A 174 17.04 2.42 -1.61
CA THR A 174 15.84 1.80 -1.07
C THR A 174 15.13 0.95 -2.13
N ALA A 175 15.05 1.45 -3.38
CA ALA A 175 14.50 0.67 -4.49
C ALA A 175 15.30 -0.63 -4.74
N ASP A 176 16.63 -0.59 -4.64
CA ASP A 176 17.47 -1.79 -4.75
C ASP A 176 17.20 -2.81 -3.63
N ALA A 177 17.03 -2.34 -2.40
CA ALA A 177 16.68 -3.21 -1.28
C ALA A 177 15.30 -3.86 -1.50
N ILE A 178 14.30 -3.06 -1.90
CA ILE A 178 12.95 -3.56 -2.22
C ILE A 178 13.01 -4.58 -3.36
N ARG A 179 13.78 -4.32 -4.43
CA ARG A 179 13.91 -5.25 -5.57
C ARG A 179 14.44 -6.61 -5.13
N LYS A 180 15.45 -6.63 -4.26
CA LYS A 180 15.99 -7.88 -3.71
C LYS A 180 14.95 -8.64 -2.90
N LEU A 181 14.29 -7.96 -1.95
CA LEU A 181 13.23 -8.55 -1.14
C LEU A 181 12.06 -9.05 -2.01
N ALA A 182 11.64 -8.28 -3.01
CA ALA A 182 10.58 -8.66 -3.94
C ALA A 182 10.94 -9.94 -4.71
N ALA A 183 12.18 -10.07 -5.17
CA ALA A 183 12.68 -11.28 -5.82
C ALA A 183 12.68 -12.48 -4.87
N ASP A 184 13.12 -12.30 -3.62
CA ASP A 184 13.18 -13.36 -2.59
C ASP A 184 11.79 -13.92 -2.26
N ILE A 185 10.76 -13.07 -2.25
CA ILE A 185 9.38 -13.49 -1.98
C ILE A 185 8.62 -13.89 -3.26
N GLY A 186 9.19 -13.69 -4.46
CA GLY A 186 8.63 -14.14 -5.72
C GLY A 186 7.66 -13.17 -6.40
N ILE A 187 7.77 -11.86 -6.16
CA ILE A 187 7.06 -10.83 -6.93
C ILE A 187 7.56 -10.86 -8.38
N LYS A 188 6.64 -11.05 -9.32
CA LYS A 188 6.98 -11.25 -10.74
C LYS A 188 7.12 -9.93 -11.51
N ARG A 189 6.32 -8.92 -11.15
CA ARG A 189 6.27 -7.63 -11.86
C ARG A 189 6.54 -6.51 -10.86
N LEU A 190 7.67 -5.87 -11.02
CA LEU A 190 8.07 -4.71 -10.23
C LEU A 190 8.34 -3.56 -11.19
N PHE A 191 7.63 -2.46 -10.97
CA PHE A 191 7.78 -1.23 -11.75
C PHE A 191 8.22 -0.09 -10.84
N VAL A 192 9.00 0.83 -11.41
CA VAL A 192 9.35 2.08 -10.74
C VAL A 192 8.42 3.19 -11.21
N VAL A 193 7.93 3.98 -10.26
CA VAL A 193 7.23 5.24 -10.51
C VAL A 193 8.13 6.37 -10.03
N LEU A 194 8.54 7.23 -10.94
CA LEU A 194 9.29 8.45 -10.60
C LEU A 194 8.32 9.47 -10.01
N ASN A 195 8.66 10.08 -8.88
CA ASN A 195 7.87 11.13 -8.27
C ASN A 195 8.76 12.31 -7.88
N LYS A 196 8.25 13.54 -8.02
CA LYS A 196 8.97 14.77 -7.71
C LYS A 196 10.29 14.93 -8.48
N VAL A 197 10.36 14.39 -9.69
CA VAL A 197 11.56 14.48 -10.56
C VAL A 197 11.36 15.63 -11.54
N GLU A 198 12.20 16.65 -11.44
CA GLU A 198 12.20 17.75 -12.41
C GLU A 198 12.80 17.29 -13.76
N PRO A 199 12.39 17.92 -14.87
CA PRO A 199 12.86 17.53 -16.20
C PRO A 199 14.40 17.43 -16.32
N GLU A 200 15.11 18.35 -15.67
CA GLU A 200 16.58 18.45 -15.69
C GLU A 200 17.26 17.29 -14.93
N GLU A 201 16.59 16.75 -13.92
CA GLU A 201 17.10 15.67 -13.07
C GLU A 201 16.80 14.28 -13.66
N ARG A 202 15.85 14.21 -14.60
CA ARG A 202 15.31 12.95 -15.11
C ARG A 202 16.37 12.00 -15.64
N ALA A 203 17.31 12.51 -16.45
CA ALA A 203 18.38 11.69 -17.02
C ALA A 203 19.29 11.08 -15.94
N GLN A 204 19.62 11.87 -14.91
CA GLN A 204 20.45 11.43 -13.80
C GLN A 204 19.73 10.40 -12.93
N VAL A 205 18.43 10.61 -12.66
CA VAL A 205 17.62 9.67 -11.89
C VAL A 205 17.46 8.34 -12.63
N LEU A 206 17.21 8.38 -13.95
CA LEU A 206 17.14 7.17 -14.77
C LEU A 206 18.46 6.40 -14.81
N ALA A 207 19.60 7.09 -14.84
CA ALA A 207 20.92 6.43 -14.77
C ALA A 207 21.14 5.70 -13.43
N MET A 208 20.56 6.21 -12.31
CA MET A 208 20.61 5.53 -11.01
C MET A 208 19.68 4.31 -10.94
N LEU A 209 18.74 4.19 -11.87
CA LEU A 209 17.73 3.15 -11.95
C LEU A 209 17.95 2.23 -13.17
N GLU A 210 19.19 2.07 -13.58
CA GLU A 210 19.53 1.16 -14.67
C GLU A 210 19.06 -0.27 -14.38
N GLY A 211 18.41 -0.88 -15.36
CA GLY A 211 17.83 -2.22 -15.22
C GLY A 211 16.50 -2.29 -14.49
N TYR A 212 15.85 -1.14 -14.20
CA TYR A 212 14.48 -1.10 -13.73
C TYR A 212 13.50 -0.83 -14.88
N ASP A 213 12.32 -1.41 -14.78
CA ASP A 213 11.19 -1.08 -15.65
C ASP A 213 10.45 0.15 -15.06
N VAL A 214 10.68 1.32 -15.68
CA VAL A 214 10.05 2.58 -15.25
C VAL A 214 8.68 2.69 -15.90
N LEU A 215 7.63 2.64 -15.09
CA LEU A 215 6.25 2.73 -15.55
C LEU A 215 5.88 4.13 -16.03
N GLY A 216 6.36 5.15 -15.31
CA GLY A 216 6.08 6.54 -15.63
C GLY A 216 6.58 7.51 -14.56
N SER A 217 6.16 8.77 -14.69
CA SER A 217 6.60 9.86 -13.82
C SER A 217 5.42 10.70 -13.37
N LEU A 218 5.42 11.09 -12.11
CA LEU A 218 4.47 12.02 -11.52
C LEU A 218 5.13 13.39 -11.34
N PRO A 219 4.42 14.48 -11.64
CA PRO A 219 4.98 15.82 -11.53
C PRO A 219 5.14 16.23 -10.06
N THR A 220 6.07 17.14 -9.80
CA THR A 220 6.07 17.94 -8.57
C THR A 220 4.83 18.83 -8.58
N SER A 221 3.98 18.76 -7.56
CA SER A 221 2.72 19.47 -7.52
C SER A 221 2.55 20.29 -6.26
N ALA A 222 2.46 21.62 -6.43
CA ALA A 222 2.11 22.53 -5.35
C ALA A 222 0.67 22.30 -4.84
N ALA A 223 -0.22 21.84 -5.73
CA ALA A 223 -1.60 21.51 -5.38
C ALA A 223 -1.67 20.30 -4.44
N VAL A 224 -0.85 19.25 -4.68
CA VAL A 224 -0.74 18.09 -3.77
C VAL A 224 -0.25 18.52 -2.39
N ARG A 225 0.78 19.37 -2.31
CA ARG A 225 1.26 19.89 -1.02
C ARG A 225 0.23 20.74 -0.30
N ARG A 226 -0.54 21.54 -1.04
CA ARG A 226 -1.62 22.34 -0.46
C ARG A 226 -2.75 21.47 0.04
N ALA A 227 -3.13 20.42 -0.72
CA ALA A 227 -4.14 19.46 -0.30
C ALA A 227 -3.76 18.79 1.04
N ASP A 228 -2.51 18.39 1.19
CA ASP A 228 -1.97 17.82 2.43
C ASP A 228 -2.06 18.81 3.61
N LEU A 229 -1.67 20.08 3.41
CA LEU A 229 -1.79 21.13 4.43
C LEU A 229 -3.24 21.48 4.82
N GLU A 230 -4.17 21.28 3.90
CA GLU A 230 -5.61 21.56 4.08
C GLU A 230 -6.40 20.30 4.47
N GLU A 231 -5.72 19.19 4.73
CA GLU A 231 -6.33 17.88 5.04
C GLU A 231 -7.38 17.44 4.00
N LYS A 232 -7.09 17.69 2.71
CA LYS A 232 -7.95 17.34 1.58
C LYS A 232 -7.33 16.24 0.73
N ALA A 233 -8.19 15.46 0.05
CA ALA A 233 -7.69 14.48 -0.89
C ALA A 233 -6.99 15.16 -2.09
N PRO A 234 -5.76 14.77 -2.45
CA PRO A 234 -5.10 15.25 -3.67
C PRO A 234 -5.93 15.02 -4.94
N TYR A 235 -6.75 13.97 -4.95
CA TYR A 235 -7.67 13.66 -6.04
C TYR A 235 -8.62 14.83 -6.37
N ASP A 236 -9.13 15.52 -5.35
CA ASP A 236 -10.11 16.59 -5.53
C ASP A 236 -9.47 17.96 -5.82
N CYS A 237 -8.18 18.12 -5.50
CA CYS A 237 -7.49 19.42 -5.49
C CYS A 237 -6.36 19.56 -6.51
N ALA A 238 -5.86 18.44 -7.07
CA ALA A 238 -4.66 18.41 -7.92
C ALA A 238 -4.91 17.74 -9.29
N PRO A 239 -5.69 18.38 -10.20
CA PRO A 239 -6.13 17.73 -11.45
C PRO A 239 -4.98 17.29 -12.35
N GLU A 240 -3.86 18.02 -12.39
CA GLU A 240 -2.69 17.62 -13.18
C GLU A 240 -2.02 16.35 -12.64
N TYR A 241 -1.94 16.23 -11.31
CA TYR A 241 -1.44 15.02 -10.67
C TYR A 241 -2.38 13.84 -10.91
N VAL A 242 -3.69 14.03 -10.81
CA VAL A 242 -4.71 13.01 -11.10
C VAL A 242 -4.60 12.54 -12.55
N ALA A 243 -4.43 13.47 -13.51
CA ALA A 243 -4.23 13.12 -14.91
C ALA A 243 -2.98 12.24 -15.12
N ALA A 244 -1.86 12.59 -14.47
CA ALA A 244 -0.64 11.77 -14.53
C ALA A 244 -0.85 10.37 -13.91
N VAL A 245 -1.60 10.26 -12.81
CA VAL A 245 -1.93 8.96 -12.21
C VAL A 245 -2.85 8.15 -13.12
N ARG A 246 -3.80 8.75 -13.85
CA ARG A 246 -4.64 8.06 -14.86
C ARG A 246 -3.76 7.44 -15.95
N GLU A 247 -2.77 8.19 -16.45
CA GLU A 247 -1.82 7.67 -17.43
C GLU A 247 -1.02 6.49 -16.87
N LEU A 248 -0.56 6.58 -15.61
CA LEU A 248 0.11 5.46 -14.94
C LEU A 248 -0.79 4.23 -14.81
N VAL A 249 -2.05 4.40 -14.43
CA VAL A 249 -3.03 3.30 -14.32
C VAL A 249 -3.25 2.64 -15.68
N ARG A 250 -3.37 3.44 -16.74
CA ARG A 250 -3.50 2.93 -18.12
C ARG A 250 -2.27 2.12 -18.54
N ALA A 251 -1.09 2.70 -18.39
CA ALA A 251 0.18 2.02 -18.70
C ALA A 251 0.36 0.73 -17.90
N LEU A 252 -0.01 0.74 -16.61
CA LEU A 252 0.04 -0.45 -15.77
C LEU A 252 -0.88 -1.56 -16.29
N ARG A 253 -2.11 -1.22 -16.67
CA ARG A 253 -3.06 -2.20 -17.21
C ARG A 253 -2.58 -2.81 -18.53
N GLU A 254 -1.99 -2.03 -19.41
CA GLU A 254 -1.36 -2.52 -20.65
C GLU A 254 -0.21 -3.51 -20.37
N ARG A 255 0.58 -3.27 -19.30
CA ARG A 255 1.67 -4.16 -18.89
C ARG A 255 1.18 -5.43 -18.17
N LEU A 256 -0.04 -5.41 -17.63
CA LEU A 256 -0.64 -6.56 -16.94
C LEU A 256 -1.46 -7.48 -17.85
N SER A 257 -1.88 -6.94 -19.01
CA SER A 257 -2.60 -7.70 -20.05
C SER A 257 -1.65 -8.66 -20.77
#